data_b0f615e0c4bb871ecea456ba7b899c40
#
_entry.id   b0f615e0c4bb871ecea456ba7b899c40
#
_cell.length_a   1.000
_cell.length_b   1.000
_cell.length_c   1.000
_cell.angle_alpha   90.00
_cell.angle_beta   90.00
_cell.angle_gamma   90.00
#
_symmetry.space_group_name_H-M   'P 1'
#
loop_
_entity.id
_entity.type
_entity.pdbx_description
1 polymer ?
#
loop_
_entity_poly.entity_id
_entity_poly.type
_entity_poly.pdbx_seq_one_letter_code
_entity_poly.pdbx_strand_id
1 'polypeptide(L)'
;YTNYLGKRRDWSSFRRFTYFVSQELTNKTFLGQIGEGDLSTIEKIKEAFSVEKVTKEFYSEIANWYFWAIKKVTFPPDAEKEENGRNIAVIRLITRMIFVWFMKEKGLVPPQLFNKKQAQDLLTDISSHESTYYKAILQNLFFATLNTKIEHRKFRFQRTYQGRNNDYMDHTVYRYEKYFKDKDRAISLFKDIPFLNGGLFDCLDRRVDEDGKNKEIRIDGFSDKEVGLSVPNMLFFSDEKYVDLNRDYGTQNKTYRIIGLIDLLSSYNFTIDENVPDDQEVALDPELLGKVFENLLASYNPETATTARKATGSYYTPREIVDYMVTESLKQYIQSNLDSVEAIEEKLERLFSTDTDKNDNPFDNGNTRKIVTLIDNLRIVDPAVGSGAFPMGVLNKLVFILSKLDPENLLWKEAQLKAIDTAITDPVLKNKLKEQTERQFLDKNSDYGRKLYLIQKCIYGVDIQQIAVEVAKLRFFISLLVDENVDRNKNNWGIEPLPNLDFKIMQGDSLTSQFMGIDLDEEAIPAGRRLFADEITKLINEFQNKKNEFQNESDKRKKDLLMQEINELIIKIFEIILRTKKSAYFERLKTIEETCSKLPNEKQRTEAIEMEKKKF
;
A
#
# COMPACT_ATOMS: atom_id res chain seq x y z
N TYR A 1 -28.94 -10.82 -20.63
CA TYR A 1 -27.97 -10.86 -21.75
C TYR A 1 -28.51 -11.69 -22.87
N THR A 2 -28.54 -11.16 -24.06
CA THR A 2 -28.85 -11.90 -25.28
C THR A 2 -27.55 -12.34 -25.92
N ASN A 3 -27.29 -13.61 -25.83
CA ASN A 3 -26.13 -14.24 -26.46
C ASN A 3 -26.37 -14.36 -27.97
N TYR A 4 -25.35 -14.22 -28.81
CA TYR A 4 -25.40 -14.24 -30.28
C TYR A 4 -25.88 -15.58 -30.89
N LEU A 5 -26.06 -16.63 -30.10
CA LEU A 5 -26.39 -18.00 -30.54
C LEU A 5 -27.85 -18.45 -30.27
N GLY A 6 -28.72 -17.56 -29.86
CA GLY A 6 -30.12 -17.89 -29.65
C GLY A 6 -30.71 -17.27 -28.37
N LYS A 7 -32.02 -17.04 -28.36
CA LYS A 7 -32.75 -16.41 -27.26
C LYS A 7 -32.78 -17.25 -25.98
N ARG A 8 -31.61 -17.43 -25.31
CA ARG A 8 -31.53 -17.94 -23.95
C ARG A 8 -31.48 -16.73 -23.02
N ARG A 9 -32.41 -16.60 -22.11
CA ARG A 9 -32.35 -15.63 -21.02
C ARG A 9 -31.40 -16.24 -19.99
N ASP A 10 -30.13 -15.84 -20.00
CA ASP A 10 -29.24 -16.09 -18.90
C ASP A 10 -29.45 -15.00 -17.85
N TRP A 11 -29.69 -15.43 -16.62
CA TRP A 11 -29.81 -14.54 -15.49
C TRP A 11 -28.40 -14.25 -14.98
N SER A 12 -28.09 -12.99 -14.69
CA SER A 12 -26.90 -12.65 -13.91
C SER A 12 -27.08 -13.14 -12.48
N SER A 13 -25.94 -13.37 -11.79
CA SER A 13 -25.91 -13.62 -10.36
C SER A 13 -26.77 -12.62 -9.58
N PHE A 14 -27.35 -13.07 -8.49
CA PHE A 14 -28.05 -12.16 -7.59
C PHE A 14 -27.08 -11.18 -6.97
N ARG A 15 -27.41 -9.89 -7.01
CA ARG A 15 -26.65 -8.85 -6.32
C ARG A 15 -27.38 -8.46 -5.05
N ARG A 16 -26.64 -8.40 -3.94
CA ARG A 16 -27.14 -7.98 -2.64
C ARG A 16 -26.56 -6.61 -2.29
N PHE A 17 -27.43 -5.68 -1.94
CA PHE A 17 -27.08 -4.37 -1.42
C PHE A 17 -27.71 -4.21 -0.05
N THR A 18 -26.91 -3.87 0.95
CA THR A 18 -27.36 -3.80 2.35
C THR A 18 -26.98 -2.47 2.99
N TYR A 19 -27.82 -2.03 3.94
CA TYR A 19 -27.49 -1.01 4.91
C TYR A 19 -27.35 -1.65 6.28
N PHE A 20 -26.27 -1.37 6.98
CA PHE A 20 -26.19 -1.66 8.39
C PHE A 20 -26.73 -0.45 9.18
N VAL A 21 -27.77 -0.65 9.96
CA VAL A 21 -28.45 0.40 10.72
C VAL A 21 -28.40 0.03 12.19
N SER A 22 -27.87 0.92 13.04
CA SER A 22 -27.73 0.74 14.48
C SER A 22 -27.99 2.05 15.22
N GLN A 23 -28.43 1.97 16.48
CA GLN A 23 -28.57 3.15 17.34
C GLN A 23 -27.23 3.85 17.65
N GLU A 24 -26.13 3.11 17.52
CA GLU A 24 -24.77 3.62 17.78
C GLU A 24 -24.16 4.34 16.57
N LEU A 25 -24.76 4.18 15.38
CA LEU A 25 -24.28 4.76 14.14
C LEU A 25 -25.00 6.05 13.77
N THR A 26 -24.36 6.87 12.96
CA THR A 26 -24.95 8.12 12.47
C THR A 26 -26.22 7.91 11.64
N ASN A 27 -26.33 6.80 10.91
CA ASN A 27 -27.42 6.47 9.99
C ASN A 27 -27.77 7.57 8.96
N LYS A 28 -26.95 8.62 8.86
CA LYS A 28 -27.19 9.78 7.98
C LYS A 28 -27.46 9.37 6.54
N THR A 29 -26.61 8.48 6.00
CA THR A 29 -26.74 7.98 4.62
C THR A 29 -28.06 7.22 4.42
N PHE A 30 -28.40 6.33 5.35
CA PHE A 30 -29.66 5.58 5.31
C PHE A 30 -30.88 6.50 5.37
N LEU A 31 -30.90 7.43 6.33
CA LEU A 31 -32.00 8.39 6.47
C LEU A 31 -32.15 9.29 5.24
N GLY A 32 -31.06 9.80 4.68
CA GLY A 32 -31.11 10.65 3.49
C GLY A 32 -31.47 9.91 2.22
N GLN A 33 -30.99 8.69 2.02
CA GLN A 33 -31.23 7.94 0.78
C GLN A 33 -32.52 7.10 0.80
N ILE A 34 -32.89 6.55 1.94
CA ILE A 34 -34.07 5.69 2.09
C ILE A 34 -35.21 6.45 2.77
N GLY A 35 -34.92 7.17 3.88
CA GLY A 35 -35.95 7.88 4.66
C GLY A 35 -36.54 9.09 3.94
N GLU A 36 -35.70 9.87 3.26
CA GLU A 36 -36.09 11.09 2.52
C GLU A 36 -35.99 10.89 0.99
N GLY A 37 -35.49 9.74 0.53
CA GLY A 37 -35.26 9.43 -0.88
C GLY A 37 -36.56 9.17 -1.67
N ASP A 38 -36.50 9.44 -2.96
CA ASP A 38 -37.59 9.07 -3.89
C ASP A 38 -37.40 7.62 -4.36
N LEU A 39 -38.23 6.72 -3.87
CA LEU A 39 -38.23 5.29 -4.19
C LEU A 39 -39.34 4.91 -5.21
N SER A 40 -39.81 5.86 -6.03
CA SER A 40 -40.94 5.68 -6.93
C SER A 40 -40.68 4.78 -8.15
N THR A 41 -39.39 4.57 -8.50
CA THR A 41 -39.00 3.70 -9.63
C THR A 41 -37.87 2.75 -9.22
N ILE A 42 -37.70 1.64 -9.96
CA ILE A 42 -36.62 0.66 -9.71
C ILE A 42 -35.24 1.32 -9.84
N GLU A 43 -35.09 2.24 -10.79
CA GLU A 43 -33.84 2.98 -11.00
C GLU A 43 -33.49 3.83 -9.78
N LYS A 44 -34.47 4.55 -9.21
CA LYS A 44 -34.29 5.35 -8.00
C LYS A 44 -34.04 4.49 -6.77
N ILE A 45 -34.68 3.32 -6.67
CA ILE A 45 -34.39 2.35 -5.62
C ILE A 45 -32.93 1.86 -5.75
N LYS A 46 -32.47 1.50 -6.96
CA LYS A 46 -31.08 1.12 -7.19
C LYS A 46 -30.10 2.25 -6.83
N GLU A 47 -30.43 3.48 -7.19
CA GLU A 47 -29.61 4.65 -6.83
C GLU A 47 -29.55 4.86 -5.31
N ALA A 48 -30.67 4.66 -4.60
CA ALA A 48 -30.72 4.77 -3.14
C ALA A 48 -29.84 3.72 -2.42
N PHE A 49 -29.58 2.57 -3.05
CA PHE A 49 -28.66 1.53 -2.56
C PHE A 49 -27.27 1.60 -3.21
N SER A 50 -26.90 2.72 -3.83
CA SER A 50 -25.62 2.86 -4.52
C SER A 50 -24.50 3.28 -3.58
N VAL A 51 -23.50 2.39 -3.41
CA VAL A 51 -22.23 2.72 -2.73
C VAL A 51 -21.51 3.86 -3.45
N GLU A 52 -21.64 3.94 -4.78
CA GLU A 52 -20.99 4.98 -5.57
C GLU A 52 -21.49 6.38 -5.23
N LYS A 53 -22.78 6.53 -4.90
CA LYS A 53 -23.37 7.81 -4.49
C LYS A 53 -22.75 8.28 -3.17
N VAL A 54 -22.68 7.41 -2.16
CA VAL A 54 -22.05 7.71 -0.87
C VAL A 54 -20.59 8.09 -1.05
N THR A 55 -19.88 7.33 -1.86
CA THR A 55 -18.46 7.59 -2.15
C THR A 55 -18.25 8.94 -2.83
N LYS A 56 -19.11 9.31 -3.78
CA LYS A 56 -19.05 10.62 -4.47
C LYS A 56 -19.33 11.79 -3.50
N GLU A 57 -20.33 11.65 -2.63
CA GLU A 57 -20.63 12.66 -1.61
C GLU A 57 -19.46 12.85 -0.65
N PHE A 58 -18.96 11.77 -0.07
CA PHE A 58 -17.80 11.80 0.80
C PHE A 58 -16.58 12.41 0.12
N TYR A 59 -16.31 12.00 -1.13
CA TYR A 59 -15.20 12.53 -1.91
C TYR A 59 -15.33 14.05 -2.12
N SER A 60 -16.54 14.55 -2.44
CA SER A 60 -16.77 15.98 -2.59
C SER A 60 -16.48 16.76 -1.29
N GLU A 61 -16.90 16.22 -0.15
CA GLU A 61 -16.64 16.84 1.16
C GLU A 61 -15.14 16.79 1.54
N ILE A 62 -14.45 15.68 1.27
CA ILE A 62 -12.99 15.55 1.47
C ILE A 62 -12.22 16.51 0.55
N ALA A 63 -12.64 16.67 -0.71
CA ALA A 63 -12.01 17.62 -1.63
C ALA A 63 -12.18 19.07 -1.15
N ASN A 64 -13.37 19.43 -0.67
CA ASN A 64 -13.60 20.75 -0.05
C ASN A 64 -12.67 20.97 1.15
N TRP A 65 -12.59 19.97 2.03
CA TRP A 65 -11.69 20.02 3.18
C TRP A 65 -10.22 20.14 2.76
N TYR A 66 -9.80 19.38 1.76
CA TYR A 66 -8.45 19.40 1.22
C TYR A 66 -8.06 20.79 0.72
N PHE A 67 -8.87 21.41 -0.16
CA PHE A 67 -8.60 22.75 -0.69
C PHE A 67 -8.65 23.84 0.39
N TRP A 68 -9.43 23.63 1.44
CA TRP A 68 -9.38 24.52 2.60
C TRP A 68 -8.13 24.30 3.44
N ALA A 69 -7.73 23.05 3.68
CA ALA A 69 -6.59 22.70 4.50
C ALA A 69 -5.26 23.20 3.93
N ILE A 70 -5.01 23.03 2.62
CA ILE A 70 -3.75 23.48 1.99
C ILE A 70 -3.49 25.00 2.15
N LYS A 71 -4.55 25.81 2.37
CA LYS A 71 -4.46 27.25 2.63
C LYS A 71 -4.15 27.57 4.09
N LYS A 72 -4.22 26.60 4.99
CA LYS A 72 -4.11 26.78 6.45
C LYS A 72 -2.90 26.08 7.06
N VAL A 73 -2.35 25.07 6.39
CA VAL A 73 -1.20 24.31 6.87
C VAL A 73 0.11 24.93 6.44
N THR A 74 1.14 24.67 7.23
CA THR A 74 2.54 24.89 6.89
C THR A 74 3.32 23.65 7.27
N PHE A 75 4.13 23.14 6.38
CA PHE A 75 5.05 22.04 6.62
C PHE A 75 6.50 22.53 6.70
N PRO A 76 7.44 21.71 7.17
CA PRO A 76 8.84 22.10 7.20
C PRO A 76 9.35 22.58 5.84
N PRO A 77 10.31 23.53 5.80
CA PRO A 77 10.80 24.09 4.55
C PRO A 77 11.31 23.06 3.53
N ASP A 78 11.86 21.93 3.99
CA ASP A 78 12.33 20.88 3.08
C ASP A 78 11.17 20.16 2.38
N ALA A 79 10.05 19.96 3.08
CA ALA A 79 8.84 19.42 2.46
C ALA A 79 8.24 20.39 1.44
N GLU A 80 8.28 21.71 1.72
CA GLU A 80 7.70 22.72 0.84
C GLU A 80 8.58 23.06 -0.37
N LYS A 81 9.87 22.69 -0.36
CA LYS A 81 10.76 22.80 -1.53
C LYS A 81 10.49 21.76 -2.61
N GLU A 82 9.95 20.60 -2.23
CA GLU A 82 9.57 19.57 -3.20
C GLU A 82 8.41 20.10 -4.05
N GLU A 83 8.42 19.77 -5.33
CA GLU A 83 7.32 20.13 -6.21
C GLU A 83 6.01 19.58 -5.62
N ASN A 84 5.08 20.50 -5.30
CA ASN A 84 3.79 20.13 -4.71
C ASN A 84 3.86 19.50 -3.29
N GLY A 85 4.97 19.69 -2.60
CA GLY A 85 5.24 19.03 -1.33
C GLY A 85 4.16 19.25 -0.26
N ARG A 86 3.61 20.50 -0.14
CA ARG A 86 2.50 20.80 0.77
C ARG A 86 1.24 19.98 0.45
N ASN A 87 0.91 19.85 -0.81
CA ASN A 87 -0.28 19.14 -1.26
C ASN A 87 -0.14 17.63 -1.00
N ILE A 88 1.04 17.09 -1.32
CA ILE A 88 1.38 15.69 -1.03
C ILE A 88 1.30 15.42 0.48
N ALA A 89 1.81 16.33 1.31
CA ALA A 89 1.75 16.20 2.76
C ALA A 89 0.30 16.20 3.30
N VAL A 90 -0.60 17.03 2.75
CA VAL A 90 -2.02 17.01 3.13
C VAL A 90 -2.72 15.75 2.64
N ILE A 91 -2.44 15.26 1.43
CA ILE A 91 -2.98 13.99 0.93
C ILE A 91 -2.53 12.84 1.84
N ARG A 92 -1.24 12.80 2.21
CA ARG A 92 -0.69 11.81 3.15
C ARG A 92 -1.37 11.90 4.53
N LEU A 93 -1.66 13.09 5.02
CA LEU A 93 -2.43 13.27 6.25
C LEU A 93 -3.84 12.67 6.13
N ILE A 94 -4.58 12.96 5.05
CA ILE A 94 -5.92 12.40 4.81
C ILE A 94 -5.85 10.86 4.76
N THR A 95 -4.91 10.31 4.01
CA THR A 95 -4.73 8.87 3.86
C THR A 95 -4.44 8.19 5.20
N ARG A 96 -3.53 8.76 6.00
CA ARG A 96 -3.23 8.26 7.35
C ARG A 96 -4.44 8.35 8.28
N MET A 97 -5.22 9.44 8.19
CA MET A 97 -6.43 9.61 8.98
C MET A 97 -7.51 8.59 8.61
N ILE A 98 -7.75 8.36 7.33
CA ILE A 98 -8.72 7.35 6.87
C ILE A 98 -8.27 5.95 7.33
N PHE A 99 -6.98 5.62 7.22
CA PHE A 99 -6.45 4.34 7.69
C PHE A 99 -6.70 4.15 9.20
N VAL A 100 -6.31 5.10 10.05
CA VAL A 100 -6.53 4.97 11.50
C VAL A 100 -8.01 5.00 11.85
N TRP A 101 -8.85 5.57 10.99
CA TRP A 101 -10.31 5.51 11.13
C TRP A 101 -10.81 4.08 10.93
N PHE A 102 -10.35 3.36 9.89
CA PHE A 102 -10.63 1.94 9.74
C PHE A 102 -10.14 1.11 10.94
N MET A 103 -8.97 1.45 11.49
CA MET A 103 -8.48 0.79 12.71
C MET A 103 -9.36 1.06 13.92
N LYS A 104 -9.92 2.26 14.04
CA LYS A 104 -10.90 2.60 15.07
C LYS A 104 -12.19 1.78 14.88
N GLU A 105 -12.69 1.61 13.66
CA GLU A 105 -13.88 0.78 13.38
C GLU A 105 -13.63 -0.70 13.73
N LYS A 106 -12.41 -1.21 13.50
CA LYS A 106 -11.99 -2.54 13.95
C LYS A 106 -11.80 -2.64 15.49
N GLY A 107 -11.90 -1.53 16.23
CA GLY A 107 -11.69 -1.47 17.67
C GLY A 107 -10.23 -1.53 18.11
N LEU A 108 -9.27 -1.30 17.18
CA LEU A 108 -7.83 -1.31 17.44
C LEU A 108 -7.29 0.04 17.92
N VAL A 109 -7.98 1.13 17.63
CA VAL A 109 -7.61 2.48 18.07
C VAL A 109 -8.75 3.04 18.90
N PRO A 110 -8.48 3.53 20.12
CA PRO A 110 -9.51 4.06 21.02
C PRO A 110 -10.26 5.24 20.40
N PRO A 111 -11.61 5.24 20.38
CA PRO A 111 -12.41 6.34 19.83
C PRO A 111 -12.20 7.65 20.60
N GLN A 112 -11.69 7.57 21.82
CA GLN A 112 -11.36 8.72 22.67
C GLN A 112 -10.36 9.68 22.00
N LEU A 113 -9.46 9.18 21.19
CA LEU A 113 -8.47 10.01 20.47
C LEU A 113 -9.11 10.91 19.40
N PHE A 114 -10.31 10.57 18.95
CA PHE A 114 -11.06 11.28 17.90
C PHE A 114 -12.25 12.06 18.44
N ASN A 115 -12.31 12.31 19.75
CA ASN A 115 -13.38 13.08 20.38
C ASN A 115 -12.84 14.41 20.89
N LYS A 116 -13.46 15.53 20.46
CA LYS A 116 -13.03 16.89 20.80
C LYS A 116 -12.93 17.12 22.31
N LYS A 117 -13.96 16.69 23.09
CA LYS A 117 -13.98 16.87 24.56
C LYS A 117 -12.84 16.08 25.22
N GLN A 118 -12.63 14.85 24.78
CA GLN A 118 -11.58 14.01 25.35
C GLN A 118 -10.18 14.50 24.94
N ALA A 119 -10.02 15.02 23.72
CA ALA A 119 -8.79 15.70 23.31
C ALA A 119 -8.53 16.96 24.17
N GLN A 120 -9.57 17.72 24.52
CA GLN A 120 -9.50 18.86 25.46
C GLN A 120 -9.07 18.44 26.87
N ASP A 121 -9.50 17.26 27.33
CA ASP A 121 -9.12 16.72 28.63
C ASP A 121 -7.66 16.26 28.67
N LEU A 122 -7.11 15.83 27.54
CA LEU A 122 -5.73 15.36 27.40
C LEU A 122 -4.72 16.48 27.15
N LEU A 123 -5.09 17.48 26.35
CA LEU A 123 -4.18 18.50 25.86
C LEU A 123 -4.29 19.80 26.65
N THR A 124 -3.16 20.49 26.81
CA THR A 124 -3.07 21.79 27.50
C THR A 124 -3.81 22.89 26.76
N ASP A 125 -3.79 22.84 25.42
CA ASP A 125 -4.45 23.81 24.55
C ASP A 125 -4.98 23.09 23.29
N ILE A 126 -6.23 23.37 22.91
CA ILE A 126 -6.88 22.88 21.70
C ILE A 126 -7.54 24.05 20.93
N SER A 127 -7.05 25.29 21.14
CA SER A 127 -7.54 26.45 20.42
C SER A 127 -7.37 26.28 18.91
N SER A 128 -8.24 26.92 18.14
CA SER A 128 -8.44 26.69 16.70
C SER A 128 -7.18 26.84 15.86
N HIS A 129 -6.30 27.76 16.23
CA HIS A 129 -5.09 28.10 15.45
C HIS A 129 -3.85 27.34 15.89
N GLU A 130 -3.88 26.69 17.04
CA GLU A 130 -2.79 25.84 17.53
C GLU A 130 -2.75 24.50 16.80
N SER A 131 -1.59 23.85 16.82
CA SER A 131 -1.36 22.55 16.17
C SER A 131 -1.14 21.42 17.17
N THR A 132 -1.68 21.55 18.36
CA THR A 132 -1.43 20.62 19.47
C THR A 132 -1.99 19.24 19.22
N TYR A 133 -3.19 19.15 18.64
CA TYR A 133 -3.82 17.88 18.33
C TYR A 133 -3.02 17.08 17.27
N TYR A 134 -2.62 17.73 16.18
CA TYR A 134 -1.81 17.08 15.17
C TYR A 134 -0.46 16.62 15.72
N LYS A 135 0.26 17.52 16.41
CA LYS A 135 1.59 17.23 16.97
C LYS A 135 1.52 16.18 18.07
N ALA A 136 0.71 16.38 19.10
CA ALA A 136 0.73 15.55 20.30
C ALA A 136 -0.06 14.24 20.14
N ILE A 137 -1.19 14.23 19.45
CA ILE A 137 -2.00 13.03 19.29
C ILE A 137 -1.63 12.29 17.99
N LEU A 138 -1.78 12.95 16.83
CA LEU A 138 -1.69 12.23 15.57
C LEU A 138 -0.26 11.82 15.19
N GLN A 139 0.73 12.70 15.34
CA GLN A 139 2.11 12.30 15.02
C GLN A 139 2.64 11.23 15.98
N ASN A 140 2.31 11.30 17.29
CA ASN A 140 2.65 10.23 18.22
C ASN A 140 1.93 8.92 17.90
N LEU A 141 0.67 8.97 17.46
CA LEU A 141 -0.06 7.80 17.01
C LEU A 141 0.61 7.17 15.79
N PHE A 142 0.86 7.96 14.74
CA PHE A 142 1.41 7.47 13.48
C PHE A 142 2.83 6.95 13.64
N PHE A 143 3.75 7.75 14.18
CA PHE A 143 5.18 7.46 14.14
C PHE A 143 5.67 6.63 15.33
N ALA A 144 5.18 6.91 16.53
CA ALA A 144 5.72 6.31 17.74
C ALA A 144 4.82 5.22 18.37
N THR A 145 3.51 5.16 18.04
CA THR A 145 2.62 4.14 18.59
C THR A 145 2.49 2.94 17.68
N LEU A 146 2.02 3.12 16.44
CA LEU A 146 1.78 2.02 15.50
C LEU A 146 3.08 1.30 15.07
N ASN A 147 4.21 1.99 15.12
CA ASN A 147 5.52 1.51 14.72
C ASN A 147 6.39 1.03 15.91
N THR A 148 5.89 1.05 17.13
CA THR A 148 6.70 0.72 18.32
C THR A 148 5.99 -0.27 19.22
N LYS A 149 6.69 -1.35 19.60
CA LYS A 149 6.18 -2.37 20.53
C LYS A 149 5.77 -1.72 21.85
N ILE A 150 4.68 -2.22 22.46
CA ILE A 150 4.05 -1.63 23.65
C ILE A 150 5.04 -1.43 24.80
N GLU A 151 5.90 -2.41 25.03
CA GLU A 151 6.91 -2.39 26.09
C GLU A 151 8.04 -1.35 25.90
N HIS A 152 8.23 -0.87 24.67
CA HIS A 152 9.27 0.12 24.35
C HIS A 152 8.73 1.55 24.28
N ARG A 153 7.43 1.76 24.44
CA ARG A 153 6.77 3.08 24.31
C ARG A 153 7.06 3.97 25.49
N LYS A 154 7.71 5.09 25.24
CA LYS A 154 8.09 6.10 26.23
C LYS A 154 8.23 7.47 25.61
N PHE A 155 8.12 8.52 26.42
CA PHE A 155 8.54 9.85 25.98
C PHE A 155 10.03 9.94 25.79
N ARG A 156 10.44 10.78 24.86
CA ARG A 156 11.82 11.12 24.60
C ARG A 156 12.52 11.63 25.84
N PHE A 157 13.73 11.16 26.07
CA PHE A 157 14.57 11.65 27.17
C PHE A 157 15.08 13.06 26.85
N GLN A 158 14.75 14.05 27.67
CA GLN A 158 15.13 15.44 27.43
C GLN A 158 16.54 15.79 27.92
N ARG A 159 17.21 14.90 28.68
CA ARG A 159 18.56 15.15 29.19
C ARG A 159 19.62 14.92 28.12
N THR A 160 20.47 15.93 27.94
CA THR A 160 21.70 15.82 27.14
C THR A 160 22.79 15.19 27.97
N TYR A 161 23.32 14.04 27.55
CA TYR A 161 24.55 13.48 28.09
C TYR A 161 25.70 13.89 27.18
N GLN A 162 26.70 14.57 27.70
CA GLN A 162 27.86 15.12 26.94
C GLN A 162 27.51 15.95 25.71
N GLY A 163 26.45 16.76 25.78
CA GLY A 163 25.99 17.58 24.65
C GLY A 163 25.31 16.82 23.51
N ARG A 164 25.18 15.50 23.59
CA ARG A 164 24.46 14.68 22.58
C ARG A 164 23.11 14.23 23.13
N ASN A 165 22.09 14.49 22.35
CA ASN A 165 20.75 14.00 22.62
C ASN A 165 20.57 12.65 21.90
N ASN A 166 20.63 11.55 22.64
CA ASN A 166 20.63 10.20 22.08
C ASN A 166 19.32 9.83 21.35
N ASP A 167 18.20 10.48 21.71
CA ASP A 167 16.89 10.23 21.09
C ASP A 167 16.56 11.25 19.99
N TYR A 168 17.52 12.06 19.57
CA TYR A 168 17.35 13.01 18.50
C TYR A 168 17.29 12.27 17.15
N MET A 169 16.21 12.45 16.40
CA MET A 169 15.88 11.68 15.19
C MET A 169 15.48 10.20 15.44
N ASP A 170 15.30 9.77 16.68
CA ASP A 170 14.62 8.52 16.97
C ASP A 170 13.10 8.79 16.93
N HIS A 171 12.43 8.31 15.89
CA HIS A 171 10.98 8.52 15.68
C HIS A 171 10.13 7.47 16.39
N THR A 172 10.73 6.52 17.11
CA THR A 172 10.03 5.49 17.88
C THR A 172 9.65 5.93 19.29
N VAL A 173 10.02 7.15 19.69
CA VAL A 173 9.74 7.72 21.01
C VAL A 173 8.73 8.87 20.92
N TYR A 174 7.85 8.96 21.91
CA TYR A 174 6.86 10.04 21.98
C TYR A 174 7.51 11.41 22.12
N ARG A 175 6.90 12.40 21.51
CA ARG A 175 7.30 13.81 21.54
C ARG A 175 6.20 14.68 22.09
N TYR A 176 6.50 15.97 22.24
CA TYR A 176 5.52 17.01 22.64
C TYR A 176 4.94 16.79 24.03
N GLU A 177 5.73 16.28 24.99
CA GLU A 177 5.33 16.04 26.38
C GLU A 177 4.66 17.28 26.99
N LYS A 178 5.15 18.48 26.66
CA LYS A 178 4.62 19.77 27.17
C LYS A 178 3.17 20.08 26.77
N TYR A 179 2.66 19.41 25.73
CA TYR A 179 1.27 19.62 25.28
C TYR A 179 0.26 18.74 25.99
N PHE A 180 0.69 17.79 26.79
CA PHE A 180 -0.21 16.95 27.60
C PHE A 180 -0.40 17.53 29.00
N LYS A 181 -1.64 17.55 29.48
CA LYS A 181 -1.98 17.88 30.88
C LYS A 181 -1.48 16.79 31.83
N ASP A 182 -1.65 15.53 31.39
CA ASP A 182 -1.22 14.32 32.10
C ASP A 182 -0.59 13.35 31.07
N LYS A 183 0.73 13.23 31.13
CA LYS A 183 1.49 12.37 30.24
C LYS A 183 1.25 10.88 30.49
N ASP A 184 1.00 10.50 31.75
CA ASP A 184 0.82 9.08 32.09
C ASP A 184 -0.53 8.58 31.58
N ARG A 185 -1.57 9.43 31.62
CA ARG A 185 -2.86 9.17 30.99
C ARG A 185 -2.71 9.05 29.46
N ALA A 186 -1.93 9.92 28.84
CA ALA A 186 -1.66 9.86 27.41
C ALA A 186 -0.93 8.56 27.01
N ILE A 187 0.11 8.17 27.77
CA ILE A 187 0.81 6.91 27.58
C ILE A 187 -0.15 5.72 27.72
N SER A 188 -1.03 5.73 28.73
CA SER A 188 -2.01 4.68 28.94
C SER A 188 -2.89 4.49 27.70
N LEU A 189 -3.44 5.57 27.15
CA LEU A 189 -4.28 5.51 25.93
C LEU A 189 -3.51 4.99 24.71
N PHE A 190 -2.25 5.38 24.54
CA PHE A 190 -1.43 4.87 23.45
C PHE A 190 -1.00 3.41 23.66
N LYS A 191 -0.84 2.94 24.91
CA LYS A 191 -0.56 1.53 25.21
C LYS A 191 -1.72 0.61 24.87
N ASP A 192 -2.94 1.12 24.91
CA ASP A 192 -4.15 0.38 24.49
C ASP A 192 -4.27 0.22 22.97
N ILE A 193 -3.25 0.57 22.20
CA ILE A 193 -3.22 0.38 20.75
C ILE A 193 -2.19 -0.69 20.43
N PRO A 194 -2.53 -1.74 19.67
CA PRO A 194 -1.57 -2.77 19.33
C PRO A 194 -0.44 -2.22 18.44
N PHE A 195 0.72 -2.84 18.51
CA PHE A 195 1.80 -2.64 17.57
C PHE A 195 1.46 -3.35 16.24
N LEU A 196 1.51 -2.63 15.13
CA LEU A 196 1.16 -3.18 13.81
C LEU A 196 2.40 -3.50 12.97
N ASN A 197 3.30 -2.54 12.76
CA ASN A 197 4.54 -2.77 12.02
C ASN A 197 5.52 -1.62 12.25
N GLY A 198 6.81 -1.93 12.38
CA GLY A 198 7.88 -0.96 12.50
C GLY A 198 8.22 -0.18 11.22
N GLY A 199 7.31 -0.02 10.28
CA GLY A 199 7.49 0.74 9.03
C GLY A 199 6.17 1.20 8.42
N LEU A 200 5.05 0.97 9.11
CA LEU A 200 3.72 1.27 8.59
C LEU A 200 3.52 2.75 8.25
N PHE A 201 3.93 3.62 9.16
CA PHE A 201 3.96 5.05 8.97
C PHE A 201 5.35 5.58 9.29
N ASP A 202 6.30 5.38 8.38
CA ASP A 202 7.64 5.92 8.60
C ASP A 202 7.61 7.44 8.58
N CYS A 203 8.28 8.03 9.57
CA CYS A 203 8.58 9.45 9.56
C CYS A 203 9.65 9.71 8.51
N LEU A 204 9.37 10.63 7.61
CA LEU A 204 10.26 10.96 6.50
C LEU A 204 11.39 11.92 6.89
N ASP A 205 11.42 12.37 8.14
CA ASP A 205 12.54 13.14 8.68
C ASP A 205 13.78 12.25 8.75
N ARG A 206 14.88 12.68 8.13
CA ARG A 206 16.11 11.86 8.04
C ARG A 206 17.36 12.69 8.11
N ARG A 207 18.49 12.04 8.41
CA ARG A 207 19.84 12.59 8.25
C ARG A 207 20.43 12.06 6.96
N VAL A 208 21.07 12.95 6.24
CA VAL A 208 21.84 12.61 5.03
C VAL A 208 23.25 13.14 5.26
N ASP A 209 24.24 12.30 4.97
CA ASP A 209 25.63 12.74 4.91
C ASP A 209 25.88 13.37 3.53
N GLU A 210 26.05 14.68 3.49
CA GLU A 210 26.34 15.42 2.28
C GLU A 210 27.74 16.02 2.46
N ASP A 211 28.72 15.50 1.76
CA ASP A 211 30.15 15.93 1.82
C ASP A 211 30.77 15.88 3.24
N GLY A 212 30.48 14.83 4.01
CA GLY A 212 30.98 14.67 5.38
C GLY A 212 30.26 15.55 6.41
N LYS A 213 29.18 16.22 6.02
CA LYS A 213 28.31 17.02 6.90
C LYS A 213 26.96 16.36 7.07
N ASN A 214 26.60 16.06 8.30
CA ASN A 214 25.26 15.56 8.64
C ASN A 214 24.22 16.67 8.42
N LYS A 215 23.48 16.60 7.33
CA LYS A 215 22.35 17.47 7.02
C LYS A 215 21.03 16.82 7.47
N GLU A 216 20.20 17.60 8.14
CA GLU A 216 18.85 17.17 8.52
C GLU A 216 17.86 17.59 7.45
N ILE A 217 17.09 16.61 6.95
CA ILE A 217 15.95 16.82 6.05
C ILE A 217 14.69 16.61 6.87
N ARG A 218 13.81 17.60 6.90
CA ARG A 218 12.57 17.61 7.66
C ARG A 218 11.37 17.65 6.71
N ILE A 219 10.62 16.56 6.67
CA ILE A 219 9.42 16.43 5.83
C ILE A 219 8.16 16.39 6.68
N ASP A 220 8.06 15.48 7.65
CA ASP A 220 6.92 15.37 8.56
C ASP A 220 7.05 16.30 9.77
N GLY A 221 8.25 16.75 10.10
CA GLY A 221 8.52 17.68 11.20
C GLY A 221 8.20 17.11 12.58
N PHE A 222 8.40 15.80 12.79
CA PHE A 222 8.20 15.15 14.08
C PHE A 222 9.34 15.50 15.05
N SER A 223 9.25 16.68 15.66
CA SER A 223 10.33 17.27 16.47
C SER A 223 9.80 18.15 17.58
N ASP A 224 10.42 18.07 18.78
CA ASP A 224 10.13 19.02 19.89
C ASP A 224 10.68 20.42 19.63
N LYS A 225 11.58 20.57 18.65
CA LYS A 225 12.05 21.87 18.19
C LYS A 225 11.05 22.48 17.22
N GLU A 226 11.01 23.80 17.16
CA GLU A 226 10.26 24.47 16.11
C GLU A 226 10.93 24.23 14.73
N VAL A 227 10.17 23.65 13.81
CA VAL A 227 10.66 23.26 12.47
C VAL A 227 9.76 23.79 11.34
N GLY A 228 8.94 24.80 11.63
CA GLY A 228 8.01 25.39 10.66
C GLY A 228 6.77 24.53 10.38
N LEU A 229 6.41 23.62 11.29
CA LEU A 229 5.22 22.78 11.16
C LEU A 229 4.02 23.41 11.85
N SER A 230 2.93 23.64 11.09
CA SER A 230 1.65 24.08 11.60
C SER A 230 0.50 23.38 10.87
N VAL A 231 -0.29 22.59 11.62
CA VAL A 231 -1.53 21.94 11.16
C VAL A 231 -2.62 22.29 12.17
N PRO A 232 -3.37 23.37 11.98
CA PRO A 232 -4.27 23.94 12.98
C PRO A 232 -5.37 22.98 13.45
N ASN A 233 -5.69 23.01 14.74
CA ASN A 233 -6.71 22.17 15.37
C ASN A 233 -8.09 22.35 14.72
N MET A 234 -8.40 23.53 14.16
CA MET A 234 -9.66 23.77 13.47
C MET A 234 -9.85 22.88 12.24
N LEU A 235 -8.77 22.35 11.64
CA LEU A 235 -8.89 21.41 10.53
C LEU A 235 -9.51 20.07 10.96
N PHE A 236 -9.44 19.76 12.25
CA PHE A 236 -9.97 18.52 12.81
C PHE A 236 -11.32 18.70 13.50
N PHE A 237 -11.53 19.83 14.17
CA PHE A 237 -12.67 20.08 15.07
C PHE A 237 -13.38 21.41 14.79
N SER A 238 -13.68 21.71 13.56
CA SER A 238 -14.43 22.91 13.17
C SER A 238 -15.89 22.59 12.96
N ASP A 239 -16.76 23.42 13.52
CA ASP A 239 -18.18 23.38 13.18
C ASP A 239 -18.38 23.65 11.67
N GLU A 240 -19.54 23.26 11.15
CA GLU A 240 -19.92 23.47 9.77
C GLU A 240 -19.85 24.94 9.37
N LYS A 241 -19.25 25.22 8.25
CA LYS A 241 -19.20 26.57 7.66
C LYS A 241 -19.06 26.51 6.15
N TYR A 242 -19.32 27.64 5.51
CA TYR A 242 -19.21 27.80 4.08
C TYR A 242 -18.01 28.69 3.73
N VAL A 243 -17.21 28.26 2.76
CA VAL A 243 -15.99 28.95 2.33
C VAL A 243 -15.97 29.16 0.81
N ASP A 244 -15.19 30.13 0.38
CA ASP A 244 -14.92 30.35 -1.04
C ASP A 244 -13.75 29.47 -1.50
N LEU A 245 -14.05 28.51 -2.41
CA LEU A 245 -13.10 27.67 -3.11
C LEU A 245 -13.24 27.83 -4.63
N ASN A 246 -13.79 28.96 -5.09
CA ASN A 246 -14.07 29.16 -6.50
C ASN A 246 -12.81 29.12 -7.36
N ARG A 247 -11.68 29.66 -6.85
CA ARG A 247 -10.39 29.61 -7.54
C ARG A 247 -9.90 28.17 -7.72
N ASP A 248 -10.09 27.32 -6.71
CA ASP A 248 -9.59 25.94 -6.71
C ASP A 248 -10.41 25.04 -7.66
N TYR A 249 -11.70 25.32 -7.78
CA TYR A 249 -12.62 24.58 -8.66
C TYR A 249 -12.85 25.24 -10.04
N GLY A 250 -12.27 26.42 -10.30
CA GLY A 250 -12.52 27.17 -11.54
C GLY A 250 -13.99 27.62 -11.66
N THR A 251 -14.68 27.85 -10.55
CA THR A 251 -16.10 28.26 -10.50
C THR A 251 -16.24 29.73 -10.12
N GLN A 252 -17.45 30.28 -10.17
CA GLN A 252 -17.75 31.64 -9.76
C GLN A 252 -19.01 31.68 -8.89
N ASN A 253 -19.01 32.56 -7.88
CA ASN A 253 -20.17 32.83 -7.03
C ASN A 253 -20.76 31.60 -6.31
N LYS A 254 -19.93 30.59 -6.00
CA LYS A 254 -20.32 29.42 -5.22
C LYS A 254 -19.67 29.45 -3.86
N THR A 255 -20.35 28.90 -2.88
CA THR A 255 -19.83 28.60 -1.55
C THR A 255 -19.80 27.10 -1.34
N TYR A 256 -18.80 26.64 -0.63
CA TYR A 256 -18.55 25.22 -0.42
C TYR A 256 -18.62 24.89 1.07
N ARG A 257 -19.39 23.88 1.39
CA ARG A 257 -19.53 23.38 2.75
C ARG A 257 -18.21 22.74 3.18
N ILE A 258 -17.75 23.10 4.38
CA ILE A 258 -16.62 22.44 5.05
C ILE A 258 -16.97 22.18 6.52
N ILE A 259 -16.37 21.16 7.09
CA ILE A 259 -16.47 20.75 8.48
C ILE A 259 -15.12 20.19 8.94
N GLY A 260 -14.86 20.09 10.22
CA GLY A 260 -13.65 19.44 10.73
C GLY A 260 -13.52 17.99 10.27
N LEU A 261 -12.29 17.53 9.99
CA LEU A 261 -12.05 16.20 9.42
C LEU A 261 -12.60 15.07 10.29
N ILE A 262 -12.51 15.20 11.61
CA ILE A 262 -13.05 14.20 12.54
C ILE A 262 -14.59 14.14 12.44
N ASP A 263 -15.24 15.30 12.40
CA ASP A 263 -16.70 15.37 12.30
C ASP A 263 -17.17 14.88 10.91
N LEU A 264 -16.39 15.15 9.87
CA LEU A 264 -16.63 14.65 8.52
C LEU A 264 -16.56 13.12 8.49
N LEU A 265 -15.48 12.53 8.99
CA LEU A 265 -15.33 11.08 9.05
C LEU A 265 -16.44 10.44 9.91
N SER A 266 -16.81 11.07 11.03
CA SER A 266 -17.89 10.60 11.91
C SER A 266 -19.28 10.66 11.28
N SER A 267 -19.46 11.42 10.21
CA SER A 267 -20.76 11.57 9.55
C SER A 267 -21.08 10.46 8.53
N TYR A 268 -20.15 9.53 8.32
CA TYR A 268 -20.29 8.40 7.41
C TYR A 268 -20.08 7.08 8.13
N ASN A 269 -20.75 6.03 7.66
CA ASN A 269 -20.48 4.67 8.09
C ASN A 269 -19.33 4.10 7.28
N PHE A 270 -18.41 3.44 7.97
CA PHE A 270 -17.27 2.74 7.36
C PHE A 270 -17.42 1.25 7.59
N THR A 271 -17.17 0.46 6.56
CA THR A 271 -17.01 -1.00 6.67
C THR A 271 -15.54 -1.36 6.50
N ILE A 272 -15.09 -2.36 7.26
CA ILE A 272 -13.71 -2.84 7.17
C ILE A 272 -13.52 -3.84 6.03
N ASP A 273 -14.61 -4.46 5.58
CA ASP A 273 -14.60 -5.40 4.47
C ASP A 273 -14.64 -4.67 3.13
N GLU A 274 -13.78 -5.07 2.17
CA GLU A 274 -13.92 -4.59 0.80
C GLU A 274 -15.15 -5.24 0.15
N ASN A 275 -16.05 -4.42 -0.36
CA ASN A 275 -17.21 -4.87 -1.12
C ASN A 275 -16.78 -5.67 -2.37
N VAL A 276 -17.58 -6.66 -2.73
CA VAL A 276 -17.45 -7.39 -4.00
C VAL A 276 -18.62 -7.04 -4.93
N PRO A 277 -18.52 -7.25 -6.27
CA PRO A 277 -19.57 -6.84 -7.19
C PRO A 277 -20.97 -7.36 -6.86
N ASP A 278 -21.07 -8.57 -6.30
CA ASP A 278 -22.35 -9.25 -6.04
C ASP A 278 -22.88 -9.04 -4.61
N ASP A 279 -22.04 -8.56 -3.68
CA ASP A 279 -22.42 -8.30 -2.28
C ASP A 279 -21.79 -6.98 -1.79
N GLN A 280 -22.63 -5.97 -1.63
CA GLN A 280 -22.19 -4.62 -1.28
C GLN A 280 -22.95 -4.11 -0.05
N GLU A 281 -22.18 -3.66 0.95
CA GLU A 281 -22.68 -2.83 2.03
C GLU A 281 -22.61 -1.36 1.61
N VAL A 282 -23.70 -0.62 1.82
CA VAL A 282 -23.74 0.82 1.51
C VAL A 282 -23.06 1.60 2.63
N ALA A 283 -21.75 1.49 2.65
CA ALA A 283 -20.81 2.13 3.57
C ALA A 283 -19.50 2.44 2.83
N LEU A 284 -18.61 3.16 3.47
CA LEU A 284 -17.28 3.45 2.91
C LEU A 284 -16.33 2.30 3.23
N ASP A 285 -15.82 1.64 2.23
CA ASP A 285 -14.90 0.51 2.33
C ASP A 285 -13.43 0.91 2.06
N PRO A 286 -12.42 0.04 2.27
CA PRO A 286 -11.02 0.36 2.08
C PRO A 286 -10.62 0.80 0.66
N GLU A 287 -11.41 0.45 -0.37
CA GLU A 287 -11.22 0.94 -1.74
C GLU A 287 -11.28 2.48 -1.82
N LEU A 288 -11.98 3.10 -0.85
CA LEU A 288 -12.07 4.55 -0.72
C LEU A 288 -10.70 5.22 -0.66
N LEU A 289 -9.70 4.59 -0.02
CA LEU A 289 -8.33 5.12 0.04
C LEU A 289 -7.80 5.39 -1.37
N GLY A 290 -7.99 4.44 -2.30
CA GLY A 290 -7.58 4.60 -3.68
C GLY A 290 -8.36 5.69 -4.42
N LYS A 291 -9.67 5.67 -4.30
CA LYS A 291 -10.56 6.64 -4.97
C LYS A 291 -10.31 8.08 -4.51
N VAL A 292 -10.16 8.30 -3.20
CA VAL A 292 -9.85 9.63 -2.64
C VAL A 292 -8.49 10.11 -3.15
N PHE A 293 -7.48 9.26 -3.07
CA PHE A 293 -6.14 9.58 -3.50
C PHE A 293 -6.08 9.99 -4.98
N GLU A 294 -6.56 9.16 -5.88
CA GLU A 294 -6.48 9.41 -7.32
C GLU A 294 -7.27 10.64 -7.75
N ASN A 295 -8.43 10.87 -7.13
CA ASN A 295 -9.24 12.03 -7.42
C ASN A 295 -8.62 13.33 -6.87
N LEU A 296 -8.00 13.32 -5.68
CA LEU A 296 -7.33 14.50 -5.13
C LEU A 296 -6.10 14.87 -5.96
N LEU A 297 -5.32 13.91 -6.41
CA LEU A 297 -4.20 14.16 -7.33
C LEU A 297 -4.68 14.74 -8.67
N ALA A 298 -5.78 14.22 -9.20
CA ALA A 298 -6.36 14.73 -10.45
C ALA A 298 -6.86 16.18 -10.34
N SER A 299 -7.32 16.58 -9.16
CA SER A 299 -7.81 17.94 -8.87
C SER A 299 -6.67 18.93 -8.60
N TYR A 300 -5.48 18.42 -8.40
CA TYR A 300 -4.33 19.17 -7.90
C TYR A 300 -3.72 20.15 -8.90
N ASN A 301 -3.89 20.02 -10.21
CA ASN A 301 -3.31 20.98 -11.17
C ASN A 301 -4.34 22.05 -11.54
N PRO A 302 -4.26 23.27 -10.95
CA PRO A 302 -5.23 24.34 -11.17
C PRO A 302 -5.23 24.91 -12.60
N GLU A 303 -4.15 24.74 -13.38
CA GLU A 303 -4.09 25.22 -14.77
C GLU A 303 -4.73 24.25 -15.76
N THR A 304 -5.00 23.03 -15.33
CA THR A 304 -5.38 21.95 -16.23
C THR A 304 -6.25 20.88 -15.57
N ALA A 305 -7.42 21.24 -15.01
CA ALA A 305 -8.34 20.22 -14.42
C ALA A 305 -8.63 19.02 -15.35
N THR A 306 -8.47 19.21 -16.67
CA THR A 306 -8.48 18.13 -17.69
C THR A 306 -7.09 17.59 -18.04
N THR A 307 -6.01 18.30 -17.79
CA THR A 307 -4.64 17.92 -18.17
C THR A 307 -3.84 17.30 -17.03
N ALA A 308 -4.18 17.52 -15.76
CA ALA A 308 -3.54 16.80 -14.66
C ALA A 308 -3.77 15.29 -14.77
N ARG A 309 -5.00 14.86 -15.05
CA ARG A 309 -5.30 13.46 -15.37
C ARG A 309 -4.51 12.95 -16.58
N LYS A 310 -4.34 13.76 -17.63
CA LYS A 310 -3.54 13.38 -18.80
C LYS A 310 -2.04 13.35 -18.51
N ALA A 311 -1.54 14.20 -17.61
CA ALA A 311 -0.12 14.26 -17.26
C ALA A 311 0.29 13.15 -16.29
N THR A 312 -0.58 12.74 -15.36
CA THR A 312 -0.31 11.69 -14.37
C THR A 312 -0.75 10.30 -14.83
N GLY A 313 -1.63 10.21 -15.85
CA GLY A 313 -2.21 8.95 -16.31
C GLY A 313 -3.06 8.22 -15.24
N SER A 314 -3.38 8.91 -14.13
CA SER A 314 -4.07 8.29 -13.00
C SER A 314 -5.56 8.20 -13.28
N TYR A 315 -6.03 6.99 -13.57
CA TYR A 315 -7.45 6.65 -13.71
C TYR A 315 -7.77 5.50 -12.77
N TYR A 316 -8.78 5.69 -11.95
CA TYR A 316 -9.30 4.58 -11.14
C TYR A 316 -10.05 3.59 -12.04
N THR A 317 -9.64 2.32 -11.99
CA THR A 317 -10.29 1.26 -12.74
C THR A 317 -11.51 0.75 -11.96
N PRO A 318 -12.73 0.79 -12.53
CA PRO A 318 -13.93 0.29 -11.87
C PRO A 318 -13.78 -1.18 -11.43
N ARG A 319 -14.36 -1.51 -10.29
CA ARG A 319 -14.29 -2.82 -9.65
C ARG A 319 -14.73 -3.96 -10.55
N GLU A 320 -15.78 -3.76 -11.34
CA GLU A 320 -16.30 -4.75 -12.29
C GLU A 320 -15.28 -5.07 -13.40
N ILE A 321 -14.54 -4.06 -13.86
CA ILE A 321 -13.50 -4.25 -14.89
C ILE A 321 -12.32 -5.01 -14.29
N VAL A 322 -11.90 -4.65 -13.07
CA VAL A 322 -10.83 -5.36 -12.35
C VAL A 322 -11.22 -6.83 -12.15
N ASP A 323 -12.42 -7.09 -11.64
CA ASP A 323 -12.90 -8.45 -11.39
C ASP A 323 -12.93 -9.29 -12.67
N TYR A 324 -13.47 -8.73 -13.77
CA TYR A 324 -13.50 -9.40 -15.07
C TYR A 324 -12.09 -9.74 -15.57
N MET A 325 -11.19 -8.75 -15.62
CA MET A 325 -9.83 -8.94 -16.14
C MET A 325 -9.03 -9.94 -15.30
N VAL A 326 -9.13 -9.86 -13.98
CA VAL A 326 -8.47 -10.78 -13.05
C VAL A 326 -9.03 -12.19 -13.22
N THR A 327 -10.34 -12.34 -13.26
CA THR A 327 -11.01 -13.63 -13.44
C THR A 327 -10.56 -14.32 -14.73
N GLU A 328 -10.63 -13.62 -15.85
CA GLU A 328 -10.26 -14.20 -17.16
C GLU A 328 -8.75 -14.52 -17.24
N SER A 329 -7.90 -13.66 -16.68
CA SER A 329 -6.45 -13.92 -16.64
C SER A 329 -6.11 -15.15 -15.80
N LEU A 330 -6.74 -15.31 -14.63
CA LEU A 330 -6.50 -16.48 -13.76
C LEU A 330 -7.07 -17.77 -14.37
N LYS A 331 -8.25 -17.72 -15.00
CA LYS A 331 -8.81 -18.87 -15.73
C LYS A 331 -7.86 -19.31 -16.83
N GLN A 332 -7.39 -18.37 -17.65
CA GLN A 332 -6.46 -18.67 -18.74
C GLN A 332 -5.14 -19.23 -18.22
N TYR A 333 -4.59 -18.69 -17.12
CA TYR A 333 -3.38 -19.21 -16.49
C TYR A 333 -3.56 -20.65 -16.02
N ILE A 334 -4.65 -20.96 -15.33
CA ILE A 334 -4.94 -22.31 -14.85
C ILE A 334 -5.15 -23.26 -16.03
N GLN A 335 -5.95 -22.87 -17.02
CA GLN A 335 -6.25 -23.67 -18.21
C GLN A 335 -4.96 -24.03 -19.00
N SER A 336 -4.06 -23.06 -19.16
CA SER A 336 -2.81 -23.26 -19.92
C SER A 336 -1.80 -24.16 -19.19
N ASN A 337 -1.96 -24.39 -17.90
CA ASN A 337 -1.06 -25.20 -17.08
C ASN A 337 -1.68 -26.51 -16.57
N LEU A 338 -2.91 -26.82 -16.97
CA LEU A 338 -3.58 -28.07 -16.68
C LEU A 338 -3.72 -28.91 -17.95
N ASP A 339 -3.01 -30.03 -18.01
CA ASP A 339 -3.10 -30.96 -19.13
C ASP A 339 -4.39 -31.79 -19.07
N SER A 340 -5.10 -31.86 -20.21
CA SER A 340 -6.13 -32.86 -20.51
C SER A 340 -7.26 -33.00 -19.47
N VAL A 341 -7.75 -31.90 -18.92
CA VAL A 341 -8.93 -31.91 -18.03
C VAL A 341 -10.19 -31.79 -18.88
N GLU A 342 -11.06 -32.80 -18.78
CA GLU A 342 -12.36 -32.79 -19.47
C GLU A 342 -13.25 -31.64 -18.96
N ALA A 343 -13.91 -30.92 -19.87
CA ALA A 343 -14.78 -29.80 -19.58
C ALA A 343 -14.13 -28.71 -18.71
N ILE A 344 -12.86 -28.40 -18.98
CA ILE A 344 -12.07 -27.45 -18.17
C ILE A 344 -12.74 -26.06 -18.06
N GLU A 345 -13.33 -25.56 -19.13
CA GLU A 345 -13.99 -24.26 -19.15
C GLU A 345 -15.19 -24.23 -18.20
N GLU A 346 -16.07 -25.24 -18.24
CA GLU A 346 -17.25 -25.34 -17.35
C GLU A 346 -16.81 -25.46 -15.89
N LYS A 347 -15.74 -26.23 -15.62
CA LYS A 347 -15.19 -26.39 -14.26
C LYS A 347 -14.59 -25.08 -13.75
N LEU A 348 -13.90 -24.34 -14.60
CA LEU A 348 -13.37 -23.02 -14.22
C LEU A 348 -14.49 -22.01 -14.01
N GLU A 349 -15.52 -21.97 -14.88
CA GLU A 349 -16.69 -21.11 -14.64
C GLU A 349 -17.32 -21.40 -13.27
N ARG A 350 -17.51 -22.66 -12.94
CA ARG A 350 -18.06 -23.08 -11.66
C ARG A 350 -17.17 -22.75 -10.47
N LEU A 351 -15.83 -22.93 -10.59
CA LEU A 351 -14.88 -22.55 -9.55
C LEU A 351 -14.90 -21.06 -9.23
N PHE A 352 -14.96 -20.23 -10.28
CA PHE A 352 -14.94 -18.78 -10.15
C PHE A 352 -16.33 -18.15 -9.87
N SER A 353 -17.40 -18.93 -9.95
CA SER A 353 -18.76 -18.45 -9.68
C SER A 353 -18.99 -18.21 -8.19
N THR A 354 -19.62 -17.08 -7.87
CA THR A 354 -20.11 -16.72 -6.52
C THR A 354 -21.46 -17.36 -6.19
N ASP A 355 -22.19 -17.87 -7.19
CA ASP A 355 -23.53 -18.46 -7.03
C ASP A 355 -23.49 -19.91 -6.51
N THR A 356 -22.32 -20.51 -6.43
CA THR A 356 -22.15 -21.88 -5.97
C THR A 356 -21.73 -21.93 -4.49
N ASP A 357 -22.02 -23.07 -3.82
CA ASP A 357 -21.64 -23.27 -2.43
C ASP A 357 -20.12 -23.03 -2.24
N LYS A 358 -19.74 -22.49 -1.09
CA LYS A 358 -18.33 -22.30 -0.71
C LYS A 358 -17.50 -23.57 -0.75
N ASN A 359 -18.15 -24.74 -0.61
CA ASN A 359 -17.49 -26.06 -0.68
C ASN A 359 -17.59 -26.69 -2.07
N ASP A 360 -18.04 -25.95 -3.09
CA ASP A 360 -18.22 -26.49 -4.43
C ASP A 360 -16.90 -26.49 -5.22
N ASN A 361 -16.12 -27.55 -5.04
CA ASN A 361 -14.92 -27.81 -5.82
C ASN A 361 -15.24 -28.74 -7.02
N PRO A 362 -15.20 -28.24 -8.27
CA PRO A 362 -15.52 -29.04 -9.46
C PRO A 362 -14.37 -29.96 -9.91
N PHE A 363 -13.22 -29.94 -9.25
CA PHE A 363 -12.03 -30.71 -9.60
C PHE A 363 -11.85 -31.92 -8.68
N ASP A 364 -11.29 -33.00 -9.22
CA ASP A 364 -10.81 -34.14 -8.43
C ASP A 364 -9.57 -33.75 -7.58
N ASN A 365 -9.23 -34.61 -6.63
CA ASN A 365 -8.11 -34.36 -5.70
C ASN A 365 -6.75 -34.15 -6.41
N GLY A 366 -6.52 -34.81 -7.52
CA GLY A 366 -5.27 -34.70 -8.29
C GLY A 366 -5.14 -33.32 -8.95
N ASN A 367 -6.19 -32.89 -9.64
CA ASN A 367 -6.25 -31.57 -10.27
C ASN A 367 -6.32 -30.44 -9.26
N THR A 368 -7.04 -30.62 -8.14
CA THR A 368 -7.05 -29.69 -7.02
C THR A 368 -5.64 -29.42 -6.49
N ARG A 369 -4.85 -30.47 -6.21
CA ARG A 369 -3.43 -30.31 -5.79
C ARG A 369 -2.58 -29.58 -6.84
N LYS A 370 -2.78 -29.87 -8.12
CA LYS A 370 -2.08 -29.16 -9.21
C LYS A 370 -2.42 -27.68 -9.21
N ILE A 371 -3.71 -27.32 -9.11
CA ILE A 371 -4.15 -25.90 -9.11
C ILE A 371 -3.59 -25.18 -7.88
N VAL A 372 -3.65 -25.76 -6.68
CA VAL A 372 -3.06 -25.16 -5.47
C VAL A 372 -1.55 -24.95 -5.66
N THR A 373 -0.83 -25.90 -6.26
CA THR A 373 0.60 -25.75 -6.56
C THR A 373 0.86 -24.68 -7.63
N LEU A 374 0.00 -24.55 -8.64
CA LEU A 374 0.09 -23.47 -9.63
C LEU A 374 -0.06 -22.09 -8.98
N ILE A 375 -1.01 -21.95 -8.04
CA ILE A 375 -1.21 -20.71 -7.28
C ILE A 375 0.00 -20.42 -6.39
N ASP A 376 0.59 -21.41 -5.76
CA ASP A 376 1.80 -21.27 -4.94
C ASP A 376 2.99 -20.73 -5.76
N ASN A 377 3.13 -21.19 -7.00
CA ASN A 377 4.17 -20.76 -7.92
C ASN A 377 3.85 -19.48 -8.72
N LEU A 378 2.62 -18.97 -8.61
CA LEU A 378 2.16 -17.80 -9.33
C LEU A 378 2.94 -16.54 -8.89
N ARG A 379 3.37 -15.75 -9.88
CA ARG A 379 3.97 -14.43 -9.68
C ARG A 379 3.27 -13.44 -10.59
N ILE A 380 2.66 -12.43 -9.98
CA ILE A 380 1.91 -11.39 -10.68
C ILE A 380 2.60 -10.06 -10.40
N VAL A 381 2.90 -9.32 -11.44
CA VAL A 381 3.40 -7.96 -11.34
C VAL A 381 2.44 -6.99 -12.03
N ASP A 382 2.08 -5.93 -11.32
CA ASP A 382 1.38 -4.79 -11.89
C ASP A 382 2.40 -3.65 -12.08
N PRO A 383 2.78 -3.32 -13.32
CA PRO A 383 3.82 -2.33 -13.60
C PRO A 383 3.34 -0.88 -13.43
N ALA A 384 2.07 -0.65 -13.18
CA ALA A 384 1.45 0.66 -12.95
C ALA A 384 0.37 0.53 -11.85
N VAL A 385 0.82 0.08 -10.67
CA VAL A 385 -0.06 -0.42 -9.61
C VAL A 385 -1.08 0.61 -9.09
N GLY A 386 -0.81 1.91 -9.25
CA GLY A 386 -1.67 2.95 -8.71
C GLY A 386 -1.92 2.75 -7.23
N SER A 387 -3.16 2.92 -6.82
CA SER A 387 -3.64 2.65 -5.45
C SER A 387 -3.92 1.17 -5.15
N GLY A 388 -3.51 0.23 -6.03
CA GLY A 388 -3.59 -1.21 -5.79
C GLY A 388 -4.90 -1.87 -6.20
N ALA A 389 -5.65 -1.36 -7.18
CA ALA A 389 -6.93 -1.93 -7.59
C ALA A 389 -6.79 -3.36 -8.12
N PHE A 390 -5.91 -3.59 -9.09
CA PHE A 390 -5.67 -4.94 -9.64
C PHE A 390 -5.05 -5.91 -8.63
N PRO A 391 -3.99 -5.56 -7.90
CA PRO A 391 -3.44 -6.43 -6.85
C PRO A 391 -4.45 -6.85 -5.79
N MET A 392 -5.33 -5.94 -5.36
CA MET A 392 -6.42 -6.28 -4.43
C MET A 392 -7.46 -7.20 -5.06
N GLY A 393 -7.83 -6.96 -6.32
CA GLY A 393 -8.73 -7.86 -7.07
C GLY A 393 -8.13 -9.27 -7.19
N VAL A 394 -6.83 -9.37 -7.50
CA VAL A 394 -6.10 -10.66 -7.54
C VAL A 394 -6.12 -11.34 -6.17
N LEU A 395 -5.79 -10.60 -5.10
CA LEU A 395 -5.77 -11.13 -3.74
C LEU A 395 -7.14 -11.74 -3.36
N ASN A 396 -8.20 -10.95 -3.54
CA ASN A 396 -9.55 -11.38 -3.18
C ASN A 396 -10.00 -12.58 -4.01
N LYS A 397 -9.72 -12.60 -5.32
CA LYS A 397 -10.08 -13.71 -6.20
C LYS A 397 -9.31 -14.99 -5.87
N LEU A 398 -8.01 -14.91 -5.59
CA LEU A 398 -7.20 -16.07 -5.20
C LEU A 398 -7.64 -16.63 -3.83
N VAL A 399 -7.94 -15.77 -2.86
CA VAL A 399 -8.49 -16.21 -1.56
C VAL A 399 -9.82 -16.93 -1.77
N PHE A 400 -10.70 -16.38 -2.61
CA PHE A 400 -12.00 -16.99 -2.93
C PHE A 400 -11.85 -18.39 -3.56
N ILE A 401 -11.01 -18.55 -4.59
CA ILE A 401 -10.83 -19.88 -5.20
C ILE A 401 -10.13 -20.88 -4.26
N LEU A 402 -9.15 -20.42 -3.47
CA LEU A 402 -8.50 -21.28 -2.47
C LEU A 402 -9.46 -21.70 -1.37
N SER A 403 -10.44 -20.88 -0.99
CA SER A 403 -11.45 -21.27 0.00
C SER A 403 -12.35 -22.41 -0.49
N LYS A 404 -12.54 -22.57 -1.82
CA LYS A 404 -13.26 -23.70 -2.43
C LYS A 404 -12.37 -24.93 -2.64
N LEU A 405 -11.12 -24.72 -3.10
CA LEU A 405 -10.19 -25.80 -3.43
C LEU A 405 -9.60 -26.50 -2.19
N ASP A 406 -9.30 -25.72 -1.16
CA ASP A 406 -8.62 -26.17 0.07
C ASP A 406 -9.19 -25.40 1.29
N PRO A 407 -10.44 -25.70 1.70
CA PRO A 407 -11.14 -24.97 2.77
C PRO A 407 -10.35 -24.92 4.08
N GLU A 408 -9.66 -25.99 4.41
CA GLU A 408 -8.89 -26.14 5.66
C GLU A 408 -7.40 -25.80 5.51
N ASN A 409 -6.97 -25.33 4.34
CA ASN A 409 -5.57 -25.00 4.01
C ASN A 409 -4.58 -26.16 4.17
N LEU A 410 -5.01 -27.40 4.10
CA LEU A 410 -4.15 -28.57 4.32
C LEU A 410 -3.17 -28.78 3.16
N LEU A 411 -3.67 -28.70 1.92
CA LEU A 411 -2.84 -28.86 0.72
C LEU A 411 -1.82 -27.74 0.61
N TRP A 412 -2.24 -26.53 0.91
CA TRP A 412 -1.37 -25.36 0.83
C TRP A 412 -0.30 -25.36 1.93
N LYS A 413 -0.66 -25.71 3.16
CA LYS A 413 0.30 -25.92 4.26
C LYS A 413 1.36 -26.98 3.88
N GLU A 414 0.92 -28.12 3.31
CA GLU A 414 1.84 -29.16 2.83
C GLU A 414 2.81 -28.64 1.78
N ALA A 415 2.31 -27.88 0.80
CA ALA A 415 3.13 -27.28 -0.26
C ALA A 415 4.20 -26.32 0.31
N GLN A 416 3.84 -25.46 1.27
CA GLN A 416 4.78 -24.53 1.90
C GLN A 416 5.85 -25.24 2.74
N LEU A 417 5.47 -26.21 3.55
CA LEU A 417 6.43 -26.99 4.33
C LEU A 417 7.43 -27.71 3.42
N LYS A 418 6.95 -28.26 2.29
CA LYS A 418 7.81 -28.88 1.27
C LYS A 418 8.74 -27.89 0.58
N ALA A 419 8.26 -26.68 0.29
CA ALA A 419 9.09 -25.62 -0.29
C ALA A 419 10.21 -25.20 0.69
N ILE A 420 9.94 -25.05 1.98
CA ILE A 420 10.95 -24.78 3.02
C ILE A 420 11.97 -25.94 3.07
N ASP A 421 11.51 -27.19 3.01
CA ASP A 421 12.39 -28.36 3.02
C ASP A 421 13.39 -28.39 1.86
N THR A 422 12.93 -27.90 0.71
CA THR A 422 13.74 -27.92 -0.53
C THR A 422 14.68 -26.72 -0.65
N ALA A 423 14.23 -25.53 -0.19
CA ALA A 423 14.95 -24.28 -0.39
C ALA A 423 15.97 -23.95 0.71
N ILE A 424 15.76 -24.47 1.93
CA ILE A 424 16.56 -24.08 3.11
C ILE A 424 17.45 -25.24 3.54
N THR A 425 18.76 -25.03 3.49
CA THR A 425 19.76 -26.00 3.92
C THR A 425 20.15 -25.89 5.39
N ASP A 426 20.04 -24.68 5.99
CA ASP A 426 20.32 -24.46 7.41
C ASP A 426 19.22 -25.09 8.30
N PRO A 427 19.54 -26.06 9.17
CA PRO A 427 18.55 -26.75 10.01
C PRO A 427 17.84 -25.84 11.02
N VAL A 428 18.55 -24.83 11.56
CA VAL A 428 18.00 -23.91 12.58
C VAL A 428 16.97 -22.97 11.93
N LEU A 429 17.36 -22.37 10.81
CA LEU A 429 16.48 -21.51 10.03
C LEU A 429 15.27 -22.28 9.49
N LYS A 430 15.49 -23.49 8.99
CA LYS A 430 14.46 -24.40 8.50
C LYS A 430 13.40 -24.69 9.57
N ASN A 431 13.82 -25.11 10.77
CA ASN A 431 12.89 -25.39 11.87
C ASN A 431 12.12 -24.13 12.29
N LYS A 432 12.79 -22.99 12.40
CA LYS A 432 12.15 -21.72 12.73
C LYS A 432 11.07 -21.32 11.71
N LEU A 433 11.35 -21.47 10.42
CA LEU A 433 10.38 -21.17 9.34
C LEU A 433 9.22 -22.16 9.33
N LYS A 434 9.47 -23.45 9.59
CA LYS A 434 8.40 -24.45 9.71
C LYS A 434 7.48 -24.15 10.89
N GLU A 435 8.04 -23.84 12.06
CA GLU A 435 7.24 -23.46 13.24
C GLU A 435 6.42 -22.18 12.99
N GLN A 436 6.99 -21.20 12.32
CA GLN A 436 6.24 -20.00 11.94
C GLN A 436 5.09 -20.32 11.00
N THR A 437 5.36 -21.13 9.96
CA THR A 437 4.33 -21.58 9.02
C THR A 437 3.23 -22.36 9.74
N GLU A 438 3.58 -23.31 10.59
CA GLU A 438 2.61 -24.10 11.36
C GLU A 438 1.74 -23.23 12.26
N ARG A 439 2.32 -22.24 12.97
CA ARG A 439 1.57 -21.31 13.81
C ARG A 439 0.60 -20.46 13.01
N GLN A 440 1.01 -19.99 11.82
CA GLN A 440 0.13 -19.21 10.93
C GLN A 440 -1.13 -19.96 10.50
N PHE A 441 -1.06 -21.31 10.42
CA PHE A 441 -2.20 -22.14 10.05
C PHE A 441 -3.00 -22.69 11.24
N LEU A 442 -2.45 -22.71 12.46
CA LEU A 442 -3.11 -23.31 13.63
C LEU A 442 -3.98 -22.33 14.41
N ASP A 443 -3.57 -21.07 14.52
CA ASP A 443 -4.16 -20.09 15.43
C ASP A 443 -5.08 -19.04 14.75
N LYS A 444 -5.20 -19.04 13.42
CA LYS A 444 -5.80 -17.92 12.69
C LYS A 444 -6.92 -18.34 11.74
N ASN A 445 -7.79 -17.36 11.49
CA ASN A 445 -8.74 -17.45 10.38
C ASN A 445 -8.00 -17.90 9.11
N SER A 446 -8.54 -18.90 8.43
CA SER A 446 -7.96 -19.48 7.22
C SER A 446 -7.61 -18.41 6.17
N ASP A 447 -8.38 -17.35 6.10
CA ASP A 447 -8.20 -16.28 5.10
C ASP A 447 -7.05 -15.33 5.43
N TYR A 448 -6.74 -15.07 6.70
CA TYR A 448 -5.55 -14.31 7.08
C TYR A 448 -4.27 -14.98 6.56
N GLY A 449 -4.11 -16.27 6.80
CA GLY A 449 -2.93 -17.03 6.35
C GLY A 449 -2.80 -17.02 4.82
N ARG A 450 -3.92 -17.20 4.10
CA ARG A 450 -3.97 -17.12 2.63
C ARG A 450 -3.54 -15.75 2.13
N LYS A 451 -4.16 -14.67 2.66
CA LYS A 451 -3.84 -13.29 2.29
C LYS A 451 -2.38 -12.97 2.54
N LEU A 452 -1.89 -13.26 3.74
CA LEU A 452 -0.50 -12.99 4.12
C LEU A 452 0.49 -13.63 3.15
N TYR A 453 0.28 -14.91 2.84
CA TYR A 453 1.16 -15.62 1.92
C TYR A 453 1.09 -15.06 0.49
N LEU A 454 -0.11 -14.86 -0.04
CA LEU A 454 -0.29 -14.33 -1.40
C LEU A 454 0.36 -12.95 -1.56
N ILE A 455 0.20 -12.07 -0.57
CA ILE A 455 0.84 -10.77 -0.55
C ILE A 455 2.38 -10.91 -0.51
N GLN A 456 2.89 -11.81 0.33
CA GLN A 456 4.33 -12.00 0.49
C GLN A 456 5.00 -12.72 -0.69
N LYS A 457 4.31 -13.57 -1.42
CA LYS A 457 4.91 -14.44 -2.43
C LYS A 457 4.45 -14.17 -3.86
N CYS A 458 3.18 -13.89 -4.06
CA CYS A 458 2.58 -13.90 -5.39
C CYS A 458 2.46 -12.51 -6.02
N ILE A 459 2.22 -11.47 -5.22
CA ILE A 459 1.81 -10.15 -5.69
C ILE A 459 2.96 -9.15 -5.63
N TYR A 460 3.18 -8.45 -6.74
CA TYR A 460 4.18 -7.39 -6.90
C TYR A 460 3.55 -6.21 -7.63
N GLY A 461 4.01 -5.00 -7.31
CA GLY A 461 3.55 -3.80 -7.99
C GLY A 461 4.63 -2.72 -8.04
N VAL A 462 4.59 -1.91 -9.08
CA VAL A 462 5.46 -0.76 -9.26
C VAL A 462 4.61 0.44 -9.64
N ASP A 463 4.91 1.61 -9.08
CA ASP A 463 4.31 2.87 -9.51
C ASP A 463 5.33 4.00 -9.45
N ILE A 464 5.21 4.97 -10.34
CA ILE A 464 6.09 6.13 -10.36
C ILE A 464 5.83 7.07 -9.18
N GLN A 465 4.61 7.04 -8.64
CA GLN A 465 4.17 7.92 -7.56
C GLN A 465 4.34 7.24 -6.20
N GLN A 466 5.21 7.80 -5.35
CA GLN A 466 5.44 7.29 -3.99
C GLN A 466 4.16 7.15 -3.17
N ILE A 467 3.27 8.13 -3.26
CA ILE A 467 2.03 8.13 -2.47
C ILE A 467 1.04 7.04 -2.95
N ALA A 468 1.02 6.70 -4.25
CA ALA A 468 0.24 5.56 -4.76
C ALA A 468 0.70 4.25 -4.11
N VAL A 469 2.03 4.05 -4.05
CA VAL A 469 2.67 2.91 -3.37
C VAL A 469 2.27 2.86 -1.90
N GLU A 470 2.30 4.00 -1.19
CA GLU A 470 1.86 4.08 0.22
C GLU A 470 0.40 3.65 0.38
N VAL A 471 -0.51 4.15 -0.47
CA VAL A 471 -1.94 3.79 -0.44
C VAL A 471 -2.17 2.31 -0.74
N ALA A 472 -1.50 1.76 -1.74
CA ALA A 472 -1.59 0.33 -2.06
C ALA A 472 -1.16 -0.54 -0.88
N LYS A 473 -0.04 -0.20 -0.22
CA LYS A 473 0.42 -0.89 1.00
C LYS A 473 -0.61 -0.82 2.13
N LEU A 474 -1.21 0.35 2.36
CA LEU A 474 -2.23 0.53 3.40
C LEU A 474 -3.47 -0.34 3.15
N ARG A 475 -3.92 -0.47 1.91
CA ARG A 475 -5.04 -1.34 1.55
C ARG A 475 -4.72 -2.81 1.85
N PHE A 476 -3.53 -3.30 1.50
CA PHE A 476 -3.10 -4.65 1.88
C PHE A 476 -3.09 -4.84 3.40
N PHE A 477 -2.62 -3.85 4.16
CA PHE A 477 -2.61 -3.91 5.61
C PHE A 477 -4.03 -3.97 6.20
N ILE A 478 -4.96 -3.17 5.69
CA ILE A 478 -6.37 -3.24 6.12
C ILE A 478 -6.93 -4.62 5.82
N SER A 479 -6.71 -5.14 4.61
CA SER A 479 -7.19 -6.48 4.20
C SER A 479 -6.68 -7.60 5.11
N LEU A 480 -5.46 -7.51 5.63
CA LEU A 480 -4.94 -8.45 6.61
C LEU A 480 -5.58 -8.25 7.99
N LEU A 481 -5.69 -7.00 8.44
CA LEU A 481 -6.23 -6.69 9.76
C LEU A 481 -7.71 -7.04 9.92
N VAL A 482 -8.48 -7.06 8.83
CA VAL A 482 -9.88 -7.50 8.83
C VAL A 482 -10.01 -8.92 9.38
N ASP A 483 -9.12 -9.82 8.94
CA ASP A 483 -9.17 -11.24 9.30
C ASP A 483 -8.45 -11.56 10.62
N GLU A 484 -7.77 -10.59 11.24
CA GLU A 484 -7.12 -10.82 12.53
C GLU A 484 -8.14 -10.99 13.66
N ASN A 485 -7.94 -12.02 14.46
CA ASN A 485 -8.71 -12.26 15.67
C ASN A 485 -8.13 -11.45 16.82
N VAL A 486 -8.88 -10.44 17.26
CA VAL A 486 -8.48 -9.55 18.35
C VAL A 486 -8.80 -10.19 19.70
N ASP A 487 -7.77 -10.51 20.49
CA ASP A 487 -7.89 -10.98 21.88
C ASP A 487 -7.06 -10.08 22.81
N ARG A 488 -7.73 -9.22 23.53
CA ARG A 488 -7.08 -8.24 24.44
C ARG A 488 -6.33 -8.90 25.61
N ASN A 489 -6.55 -10.18 25.88
CA ASN A 489 -5.86 -10.90 26.94
C ASN A 489 -4.49 -11.44 26.49
N LYS A 490 -4.24 -11.44 25.18
CA LYS A 490 -2.95 -11.87 24.60
C LYS A 490 -1.98 -10.68 24.48
N ASN A 491 -0.70 -10.99 24.47
CA ASN A 491 0.33 -9.98 24.15
C ASN A 491 0.04 -9.36 22.78
N ASN A 492 0.17 -8.04 22.65
CA ASN A 492 -0.17 -7.27 21.45
C ASN A 492 -1.59 -7.59 20.92
N TRP A 493 -2.54 -7.94 21.81
CA TRP A 493 -3.91 -8.35 21.48
C TRP A 493 -4.02 -9.57 20.55
N GLY A 494 -2.99 -10.39 20.50
CA GLY A 494 -2.88 -11.52 19.58
C GLY A 494 -2.57 -11.14 18.13
N ILE A 495 -2.42 -9.84 17.85
CA ILE A 495 -2.12 -9.34 16.50
C ILE A 495 -0.64 -9.53 16.20
N GLU A 496 -0.34 -10.19 15.08
CA GLU A 496 1.02 -10.25 14.56
C GLU A 496 1.42 -8.98 13.81
N PRO A 497 2.70 -8.62 13.87
CA PRO A 497 3.20 -7.51 13.06
C PRO A 497 2.92 -7.72 11.57
N LEU A 498 2.38 -6.69 10.93
CA LEU A 498 2.12 -6.72 9.50
C LEU A 498 3.42 -6.93 8.70
N PRO A 499 3.36 -7.63 7.56
CA PRO A 499 4.54 -7.91 6.75
C PRO A 499 5.15 -6.62 6.20
N ASN A 500 6.46 -6.67 5.93
CA ASN A 500 7.11 -5.58 5.22
C ASN A 500 6.88 -5.72 3.70
N LEU A 501 6.28 -4.70 3.10
CA LEU A 501 5.92 -4.69 1.67
C LEU A 501 6.89 -3.87 0.79
N ASP A 502 8.03 -3.41 1.31
CA ASP A 502 8.93 -2.49 0.60
C ASP A 502 9.53 -3.08 -0.69
N PHE A 503 9.68 -4.43 -0.74
CA PHE A 503 10.12 -5.13 -1.94
C PHE A 503 8.98 -5.81 -2.72
N LYS A 504 7.74 -5.48 -2.39
CA LYS A 504 6.55 -6.00 -3.07
C LYS A 504 5.84 -4.92 -3.86
N ILE A 505 5.60 -3.80 -3.21
CA ILE A 505 5.02 -2.63 -3.84
C ILE A 505 6.06 -1.51 -3.76
N MET A 506 6.62 -1.16 -4.89
CA MET A 506 7.82 -0.30 -4.97
C MET A 506 7.55 0.94 -5.81
N GLN A 507 8.25 2.02 -5.46
CA GLN A 507 8.31 3.17 -6.34
C GLN A 507 9.35 2.93 -7.44
N GLY A 508 8.98 3.23 -8.69
CA GLY A 508 9.88 3.13 -9.83
C GLY A 508 9.19 3.44 -11.16
N ASP A 509 9.99 3.68 -12.17
CA ASP A 509 9.53 3.79 -13.55
C ASP A 509 9.70 2.45 -14.26
N SER A 510 8.59 1.77 -14.52
CA SER A 510 8.57 0.44 -15.16
C SER A 510 8.97 0.44 -16.62
N LEU A 511 9.06 1.61 -17.25
CA LEU A 511 9.45 1.77 -18.65
C LEU A 511 10.94 2.07 -18.82
N THR A 512 11.66 2.28 -17.72
CA THR A 512 13.09 2.55 -17.77
C THR A 512 13.86 1.25 -18.00
N SER A 513 14.38 1.05 -19.23
CA SER A 513 15.23 -0.07 -19.61
C SER A 513 16.72 0.26 -19.59
N GLN A 514 17.07 1.54 -19.44
CA GLN A 514 18.45 2.02 -19.52
C GLN A 514 18.85 2.81 -18.27
N PHE A 515 20.09 2.64 -17.87
CA PHE A 515 20.73 3.46 -16.84
C PHE A 515 21.90 4.23 -17.41
N MET A 516 21.83 5.56 -17.42
CA MET A 516 22.85 6.44 -18.04
C MET A 516 23.20 6.07 -19.49
N GLY A 517 22.19 5.67 -20.28
CA GLY A 517 22.38 5.23 -21.67
C GLY A 517 22.86 3.78 -21.84
N ILE A 518 23.00 3.03 -20.75
CA ILE A 518 23.38 1.61 -20.75
C ILE A 518 22.12 0.78 -20.62
N ASP A 519 21.86 -0.06 -21.62
CA ASP A 519 20.76 -1.01 -21.62
C ASP A 519 20.96 -2.08 -20.52
N LEU A 520 19.93 -2.28 -19.70
CA LEU A 520 19.95 -3.19 -18.54
C LEU A 520 19.39 -4.58 -18.88
N ASP A 521 18.90 -4.79 -20.11
CA ASP A 521 18.33 -6.08 -20.52
C ASP A 521 19.35 -7.22 -20.44
N GLU A 522 18.91 -8.38 -19.93
CA GLU A 522 19.76 -9.56 -19.71
C GLU A 522 20.41 -10.09 -20.99
N GLU A 523 19.80 -9.88 -22.16
CA GLU A 523 20.34 -10.31 -23.45
C GLU A 523 21.71 -9.67 -23.81
N ALA A 524 22.07 -8.59 -23.14
CA ALA A 524 23.37 -7.94 -23.32
C ALA A 524 24.54 -8.65 -22.63
N ILE A 525 24.31 -9.69 -21.83
CA ILE A 525 25.37 -10.50 -21.22
C ILE A 525 25.69 -11.68 -22.16
N PRO A 526 26.81 -11.66 -22.90
CA PRO A 526 27.16 -12.78 -23.79
C PRO A 526 27.27 -14.08 -22.99
N ALA A 527 26.61 -15.14 -23.46
CA ALA A 527 26.55 -16.47 -22.85
C ALA A 527 27.91 -17.16 -22.61
N GLY A 528 29.03 -16.54 -22.97
CA GLY A 528 30.39 -17.11 -22.92
C GLY A 528 31.24 -16.67 -21.71
N ARG A 529 30.80 -15.76 -20.85
CA ARG A 529 31.62 -15.22 -19.74
C ARG A 529 31.18 -15.71 -18.37
N ARG A 530 31.52 -16.95 -18.05
CA ARG A 530 31.29 -17.60 -16.76
C ARG A 530 32.01 -16.96 -15.56
N LEU A 531 33.06 -16.15 -15.76
CA LEU A 531 33.88 -15.61 -14.66
C LEU A 531 33.15 -14.66 -13.72
N PHE A 532 32.15 -13.89 -14.20
CA PHE A 532 31.35 -13.00 -13.36
C PHE A 532 29.96 -13.57 -13.03
N ALA A 533 29.50 -14.60 -13.74
CA ALA A 533 28.18 -15.21 -13.51
C ALA A 533 28.10 -15.84 -12.10
N ASP A 534 29.16 -16.49 -11.62
CA ASP A 534 29.20 -17.10 -10.31
C ASP A 534 29.23 -16.05 -9.19
N GLU A 535 29.94 -14.93 -9.40
CA GLU A 535 29.99 -13.81 -8.43
C GLU A 535 28.63 -13.09 -8.34
N ILE A 536 28.01 -12.78 -9.48
CA ILE A 536 26.67 -12.18 -9.54
C ILE A 536 25.65 -13.11 -8.88
N THR A 537 25.67 -14.41 -9.22
CA THR A 537 24.77 -15.41 -8.63
C THR A 537 24.91 -15.48 -7.11
N LYS A 538 26.16 -15.41 -6.60
CA LYS A 538 26.42 -15.39 -5.16
C LYS A 538 25.85 -14.13 -4.49
N LEU A 539 26.05 -12.96 -5.09
CA LEU A 539 25.50 -11.69 -4.57
C LEU A 539 23.98 -11.63 -4.64
N ILE A 540 23.39 -12.19 -5.71
CA ILE A 540 21.92 -12.31 -5.83
C ILE A 540 21.36 -13.21 -4.71
N ASN A 541 22.00 -14.34 -4.43
CA ASN A 541 21.59 -15.23 -3.35
C ASN A 541 21.72 -14.54 -1.99
N GLU A 542 22.80 -13.80 -1.75
CA GLU A 542 22.98 -13.01 -0.52
C GLU A 542 21.91 -11.92 -0.42
N PHE A 543 21.64 -11.19 -1.49
CA PHE A 543 20.54 -10.23 -1.58
C PHE A 543 19.18 -10.87 -1.24
N GLN A 544 18.87 -12.04 -1.79
CA GLN A 544 17.61 -12.74 -1.49
C GLN A 544 17.52 -13.15 -0.03
N ASN A 545 18.60 -13.60 0.57
CA ASN A 545 18.65 -13.95 1.99
C ASN A 545 18.42 -12.71 2.88
N LYS A 546 19.12 -11.61 2.63
CA LYS A 546 18.94 -10.34 3.35
C LYS A 546 17.54 -9.75 3.16
N LYS A 547 16.98 -9.84 1.97
CA LYS A 547 15.59 -9.46 1.68
C LYS A 547 14.60 -10.28 2.50
N ASN A 548 14.79 -11.59 2.61
CA ASN A 548 13.94 -12.45 3.43
C ASN A 548 14.06 -12.12 4.93
N GLU A 549 15.28 -11.85 5.42
CA GLU A 549 15.49 -11.36 6.79
C GLU A 549 14.75 -10.05 7.05
N PHE A 550 14.90 -9.09 6.15
CA PHE A 550 14.23 -7.79 6.22
C PHE A 550 12.69 -7.91 6.23
N GLN A 551 12.11 -8.78 5.41
CA GLN A 551 10.66 -8.98 5.34
C GLN A 551 10.07 -9.49 6.66
N ASN A 552 10.84 -10.27 7.42
CA ASN A 552 10.42 -10.89 8.68
C ASN A 552 10.87 -10.13 9.94
N GLU A 553 11.68 -9.07 9.79
CA GLU A 553 12.13 -8.26 10.92
C GLU A 553 11.07 -7.22 11.30
N SER A 554 10.78 -7.10 12.58
CA SER A 554 9.83 -6.14 13.14
C SER A 554 10.51 -4.98 13.88
N ASP A 555 11.80 -5.12 14.24
CA ASP A 555 12.56 -4.06 14.89
C ASP A 555 13.07 -3.04 13.88
N LYS A 556 12.68 -1.78 14.03
CA LYS A 556 13.02 -0.71 13.08
C LYS A 556 14.53 -0.51 12.91
N ARG A 557 15.33 -0.56 14.00
CA ARG A 557 16.78 -0.35 13.91
C ARG A 557 17.47 -1.45 13.12
N LYS A 558 17.02 -2.70 13.33
CA LYS A 558 17.54 -3.83 12.55
C LYS A 558 17.10 -3.75 11.09
N LYS A 559 15.87 -3.30 10.82
CA LYS A 559 15.39 -3.04 9.45
C LYS A 559 16.26 -2.00 8.75
N ASP A 560 16.57 -0.89 9.41
CA ASP A 560 17.41 0.17 8.84
C ASP A 560 18.80 -0.36 8.48
N LEU A 561 19.41 -1.19 9.34
CA LEU A 561 20.69 -1.85 9.05
C LEU A 561 20.60 -2.83 7.89
N LEU A 562 19.59 -3.70 7.88
CA LEU A 562 19.36 -4.65 6.77
C LEU A 562 19.11 -3.93 5.45
N MET A 563 18.37 -2.81 5.46
CA MET A 563 18.15 -1.99 4.26
C MET A 563 19.47 -1.39 3.74
N GLN A 564 20.34 -0.94 4.64
CA GLN A 564 21.66 -0.45 4.25
C GLN A 564 22.50 -1.57 3.61
N GLU A 565 22.55 -2.76 4.22
CA GLU A 565 23.25 -3.93 3.66
C GLU A 565 22.69 -4.34 2.30
N ILE A 566 21.37 -4.33 2.13
CA ILE A 566 20.68 -4.62 0.86
C ILE A 566 21.07 -3.60 -0.22
N ASN A 567 21.09 -2.30 0.12
CA ASN A 567 21.49 -1.25 -0.81
C ASN A 567 22.96 -1.38 -1.24
N GLU A 568 23.85 -1.75 -0.32
CA GLU A 568 25.25 -2.03 -0.65
C GLU A 568 25.40 -3.23 -1.60
N LEU A 569 24.59 -4.28 -1.41
CA LEU A 569 24.56 -5.43 -2.33
C LEU A 569 24.04 -5.04 -3.71
N ILE A 570 22.98 -4.24 -3.78
CA ILE A 570 22.45 -3.71 -5.05
C ILE A 570 23.54 -2.93 -5.78
N ILE A 571 24.25 -2.02 -5.10
CA ILE A 571 25.35 -1.25 -5.70
C ILE A 571 26.45 -2.17 -6.23
N LYS A 572 26.88 -3.18 -5.47
CA LYS A 572 27.89 -4.15 -5.91
C LYS A 572 27.45 -4.94 -7.13
N ILE A 573 26.20 -5.40 -7.15
CA ILE A 573 25.62 -6.11 -8.32
C ILE A 573 25.66 -5.20 -9.56
N PHE A 574 25.23 -3.94 -9.40
CA PHE A 574 25.25 -2.93 -10.47
C PHE A 574 26.69 -2.66 -10.97
N GLU A 575 27.65 -2.51 -10.07
CA GLU A 575 29.05 -2.30 -10.43
C GLU A 575 29.61 -3.45 -11.29
N ILE A 576 29.27 -4.70 -10.94
CA ILE A 576 29.72 -5.86 -11.70
C ILE A 576 29.08 -5.90 -13.08
N ILE A 577 27.76 -5.63 -13.17
CA ILE A 577 27.04 -5.54 -14.44
C ILE A 577 27.67 -4.47 -15.33
N LEU A 578 27.94 -3.28 -14.80
CA LEU A 578 28.56 -2.19 -15.55
C LEU A 578 29.99 -2.54 -16.00
N ARG A 579 30.80 -3.17 -15.13
CA ARG A 579 32.16 -3.64 -15.49
C ARG A 579 32.12 -4.68 -16.60
N THR A 580 31.15 -5.60 -16.55
CA THR A 580 30.97 -6.64 -17.57
C THR A 580 30.57 -6.03 -18.92
N LYS A 581 29.62 -5.09 -18.91
CA LYS A 581 29.20 -4.38 -20.14
C LYS A 581 30.34 -3.53 -20.71
N LYS A 582 31.07 -2.81 -19.86
CA LYS A 582 32.25 -2.03 -20.25
C LYS A 582 33.32 -2.92 -20.92
N SER A 583 33.62 -4.07 -20.31
CA SER A 583 34.58 -5.04 -20.90
C SER A 583 34.12 -5.60 -22.25
N ALA A 584 32.82 -5.96 -22.39
CA ALA A 584 32.23 -6.41 -23.63
C ALA A 584 32.30 -5.34 -24.73
N TYR A 585 32.05 -4.07 -24.37
CA TYR A 585 32.17 -2.94 -25.28
C TYR A 585 33.59 -2.76 -25.82
N PHE A 586 34.59 -2.79 -24.95
CA PHE A 586 36.00 -2.67 -25.38
C PHE A 586 36.45 -3.82 -26.30
N GLU A 587 36.03 -5.05 -26.05
CA GLU A 587 36.34 -6.17 -26.95
C GLU A 587 35.64 -6.04 -28.29
N ARG A 588 34.39 -5.58 -28.30
CA ARG A 588 33.66 -5.32 -29.52
C ARG A 588 34.31 -4.20 -30.34
N LEU A 589 34.72 -3.10 -29.68
CA LEU A 589 35.50 -2.05 -30.35
C LEU A 589 36.80 -2.57 -30.96
N LYS A 590 37.55 -3.38 -30.23
CA LYS A 590 38.77 -4.00 -30.72
C LYS A 590 38.52 -4.88 -31.95
N THR A 591 37.47 -5.68 -31.91
CA THR A 591 37.06 -6.53 -33.05
C THR A 591 36.66 -5.67 -34.27
N ILE A 592 35.97 -4.56 -34.05
CA ILE A 592 35.58 -3.61 -35.11
C ILE A 592 36.82 -2.90 -35.66
N GLU A 593 37.73 -2.45 -34.81
CA GLU A 593 39.00 -1.83 -35.23
C GLU A 593 39.85 -2.82 -36.06
N GLU A 594 39.95 -4.08 -35.63
CA GLU A 594 40.60 -5.14 -36.37
C GLU A 594 39.92 -5.44 -37.71
N THR A 595 38.59 -5.43 -37.77
CA THR A 595 37.81 -5.65 -38.98
C THR A 595 37.91 -4.46 -39.92
N CYS A 596 37.77 -3.25 -39.39
CA CYS A 596 37.88 -1.98 -40.13
C CYS A 596 39.32 -1.73 -40.62
N SER A 597 40.35 -2.25 -39.95
CA SER A 597 41.75 -2.17 -40.41
C SER A 597 41.96 -2.82 -41.77
N LYS A 598 41.09 -3.74 -42.16
CA LYS A 598 41.10 -4.42 -43.46
C LYS A 598 40.45 -3.61 -44.60
N LEU A 599 39.77 -2.49 -44.26
CA LEU A 599 39.18 -1.62 -45.29
C LEU A 599 40.25 -0.79 -46.00
N PRO A 600 40.15 -0.61 -47.32
CA PRO A 600 41.21 0.04 -48.11
C PRO A 600 41.33 1.55 -47.90
N ASN A 601 40.32 2.22 -47.32
CA ASN A 601 40.29 3.68 -47.23
C ASN A 601 40.22 4.11 -45.75
N GLU A 602 41.15 4.99 -45.34
CA GLU A 602 41.27 5.50 -43.96
C GLU A 602 40.03 6.28 -43.49
N LYS A 603 39.38 7.00 -44.40
CA LYS A 603 38.13 7.74 -44.10
C LYS A 603 36.97 6.79 -43.78
N GLN A 604 36.85 5.69 -44.55
CA GLN A 604 35.82 4.67 -44.30
C GLN A 604 36.05 3.92 -42.97
N ARG A 605 37.33 3.74 -42.57
CA ARG A 605 37.69 3.14 -41.27
C ARG A 605 37.21 4.03 -40.11
N THR A 606 37.52 5.33 -40.20
CA THR A 606 37.14 6.31 -39.14
C THR A 606 35.61 6.46 -39.02
N GLU A 607 34.91 6.56 -40.16
CA GLU A 607 33.45 6.66 -40.18
C GLU A 607 32.77 5.41 -39.62
N ALA A 608 33.26 4.21 -39.91
CA ALA A 608 32.72 2.96 -39.39
C ALA A 608 32.93 2.84 -37.87
N ILE A 609 34.09 3.21 -37.36
CA ILE A 609 34.40 3.23 -35.92
C ILE A 609 33.56 4.27 -35.20
N GLU A 610 33.39 5.46 -35.75
CA GLU A 610 32.54 6.52 -35.15
C GLU A 610 31.06 6.13 -35.17
N MET A 611 30.58 5.46 -36.22
CA MET A 611 29.22 4.97 -36.33
C MET A 611 28.89 3.92 -35.26
N GLU A 612 29.84 3.03 -34.98
CA GLU A 612 29.68 2.04 -33.89
C GLU A 612 29.85 2.68 -32.51
N LYS A 613 30.75 3.67 -32.34
CA LYS A 613 30.85 4.45 -31.09
C LYS A 613 29.58 5.21 -30.76
N LYS A 614 28.79 5.65 -31.75
CA LYS A 614 27.51 6.34 -31.57
C LYS A 614 26.35 5.42 -31.21
N LYS A 615 26.49 4.11 -31.38
CA LYS A 615 25.46 3.12 -31.00
C LYS A 615 25.53 2.70 -29.52
N PHE A 616 26.56 3.15 -28.84
CA PHE A 616 26.83 2.92 -27.43
C PHE A 616 27.00 4.24 -26.66
#